data_92ff310d0743ab270b813efbf14f19ea
#
_entry.id   92ff310d0743ab270b813efbf14f19ea
#
_cell.length_a   1.000
_cell.length_b   1.000
_cell.length_c   1.000
_cell.angle_alpha   90.00
_cell.angle_beta   90.00
_cell.angle_gamma   90.00
#
_symmetry.space_group_name_H-M   'P 1'
#
loop_
_entity.id
_entity.type
_entity.pdbx_description
1 polymer ?
#
loop_
_entity_poly.entity_id
_entity_poly.type
_entity_poly.pdbx_seq_one_letter_code
_entity_poly.pdbx_strand_id
1 'polypeptide(L)'
;MNTNTKNVKEFFDGYAGDFDAIYGHTTERSGFGRWVDKNFRQVMFKRFEETLKHTNNSQINSVLDVGCGSGRYLVEFLKQSKAVTGLDMAPGMIDIAKNITSKIEHNGTIEFAVGDYLQHQFTQQFDAACLMGFFDYIEQPTEVFNKLKQDVSKEIYASFPKSGGLLAWQRQVRYKLRNCPLYLYSKKDVESIMQQCDLKNYSIKDFGRGLFLKVEL
;
A
#
# COMPACT_ATOMS: atom_id res chain seq x y z
N MET A 1 12.21 17.58 0.47
CA MET A 1 10.85 17.05 0.52
C MET A 1 10.00 17.87 -0.44
N ASN A 2 9.41 17.28 -1.46
CA ASN A 2 8.56 17.97 -2.44
C ASN A 2 7.26 18.40 -1.74
N THR A 3 6.62 19.49 -2.20
CA THR A 3 5.34 20.01 -1.66
C THR A 3 4.25 18.94 -1.61
N ASN A 4 4.18 18.06 -2.63
CA ASN A 4 3.23 16.95 -2.69
C ASN A 4 3.46 15.92 -1.56
N THR A 5 4.70 15.57 -1.27
CA THR A 5 5.07 14.65 -0.18
C THR A 5 4.69 15.22 1.19
N LYS A 6 4.88 16.54 1.37
CA LYS A 6 4.48 17.24 2.61
C LYS A 6 2.97 17.21 2.82
N ASN A 7 2.19 17.50 1.77
CA ASN A 7 0.72 17.48 1.83
C ASN A 7 0.16 16.07 2.12
N VAL A 8 0.78 15.04 1.56
CA VAL A 8 0.42 13.63 1.86
C VAL A 8 0.69 13.30 3.33
N LYS A 9 1.85 13.69 3.85
CA LYS A 9 2.20 13.46 5.27
C LYS A 9 1.21 14.16 6.21
N GLU A 10 0.95 15.46 6.00
CA GLU A 10 0.01 16.24 6.81
C GLU A 10 -1.41 15.67 6.77
N PHE A 11 -1.84 15.17 5.60
CA PHE A 11 -3.13 14.50 5.45
C PHE A 11 -3.21 13.24 6.32
N PHE A 12 -2.19 12.38 6.34
CA PHE A 12 -2.20 11.16 7.14
C PHE A 12 -1.96 11.41 8.63
N ASP A 13 -1.13 12.37 9.01
CA ASP A 13 -0.96 12.77 10.42
C ASP A 13 -2.28 13.29 11.02
N GLY A 14 -3.06 14.08 10.25
CA GLY A 14 -4.39 14.55 10.68
C GLY A 14 -5.47 13.46 10.68
N TYR A 15 -5.26 12.36 9.95
CA TYR A 15 -6.24 11.29 9.76
C TYR A 15 -6.00 10.06 10.65
N ALA A 16 -4.85 10.02 11.35
CA ALA A 16 -4.44 8.87 12.16
C ALA A 16 -5.50 8.47 13.22
N GLY A 17 -6.20 9.45 13.81
CA GLY A 17 -7.28 9.19 14.78
C GLY A 17 -8.56 8.59 14.20
N ASP A 18 -8.87 8.87 12.93
CA ASP A 18 -10.10 8.41 12.26
C ASP A 18 -9.89 7.19 11.36
N PHE A 19 -8.64 6.76 11.18
CA PHE A 19 -8.29 5.71 10.23
C PHE A 19 -8.90 4.35 10.60
N ASP A 20 -8.98 4.03 11.88
CA ASP A 20 -9.64 2.81 12.39
C ASP A 20 -11.16 2.82 12.11
N ALA A 21 -11.79 4.00 12.06
CA ALA A 21 -13.23 4.12 11.75
C ALA A 21 -13.54 3.75 10.28
N ILE A 22 -12.61 3.91 9.36
CA ILE A 22 -12.77 3.51 7.94
C ILE A 22 -12.76 1.98 7.79
N TYR A 23 -12.02 1.29 8.64
CA TYR A 23 -11.88 -0.17 8.64
C TYR A 23 -12.76 -0.87 9.68
N GLY A 24 -13.32 -0.12 10.66
CA GLY A 24 -14.24 -0.60 11.68
C GLY A 24 -15.66 -0.84 11.17
N HIS A 25 -16.44 -1.64 11.89
CA HIS A 25 -17.79 -2.07 11.52
C HIS A 25 -18.91 -1.02 11.77
N THR A 26 -18.57 0.21 12.18
CA THR A 26 -19.55 1.21 12.62
C THR A 26 -19.46 2.50 11.83
N THR A 27 -20.32 2.65 10.82
CA THR A 27 -20.86 3.94 10.39
C THR A 27 -22.20 3.75 9.71
N GLU A 28 -23.27 4.24 10.32
CA GLU A 28 -24.58 4.40 9.70
C GLU A 28 -24.50 5.49 8.63
N ARG A 29 -24.43 5.10 7.38
CA ARG A 29 -24.52 6.00 6.22
C ARG A 29 -25.70 5.62 5.33
N SER A 30 -26.22 6.59 4.57
CA SER A 30 -27.34 6.41 3.61
C SER A 30 -27.07 5.30 2.57
N GLY A 31 -28.12 4.76 1.93
CA GLY A 31 -28.05 3.60 1.03
C GLY A 31 -27.00 3.70 -0.11
N PHE A 32 -26.78 4.89 -0.67
CA PHE A 32 -25.78 5.13 -1.70
C PHE A 32 -24.35 5.10 -1.12
N GLY A 33 -24.13 5.69 0.06
CA GLY A 33 -22.85 5.60 0.76
C GLY A 33 -22.47 4.16 1.09
N ARG A 34 -23.44 3.33 1.53
CA ARG A 34 -23.23 1.89 1.79
C ARG A 34 -22.85 1.11 0.53
N TRP A 35 -23.42 1.42 -0.63
CA TRP A 35 -23.07 0.76 -1.88
C TRP A 35 -21.65 1.12 -2.34
N VAL A 36 -21.26 2.39 -2.22
CA VAL A 36 -19.87 2.85 -2.52
C VAL A 36 -18.87 2.19 -1.57
N ASP A 37 -19.18 2.15 -0.28
CA ASP A 37 -18.32 1.53 0.75
C ASP A 37 -18.22 0.02 0.54
N LYS A 38 -19.31 -0.67 0.22
CA LYS A 38 -19.31 -2.11 -0.06
C LYS A 38 -18.37 -2.47 -1.24
N ASN A 39 -18.48 -1.73 -2.35
CA ASN A 39 -17.65 -1.98 -3.53
C ASN A 39 -16.18 -1.58 -3.32
N PHE A 40 -15.91 -0.53 -2.54
CA PHE A 40 -14.54 -0.14 -2.19
C PHE A 40 -13.90 -1.17 -1.27
N ARG A 41 -14.63 -1.64 -0.26
CA ARG A 41 -14.19 -2.69 0.65
C ARG A 41 -13.89 -4.00 -0.09
N GLN A 42 -14.72 -4.39 -1.08
CA GLN A 42 -14.46 -5.61 -1.87
C GLN A 42 -13.11 -5.58 -2.59
N VAL A 43 -12.74 -4.46 -3.20
CA VAL A 43 -11.41 -4.32 -3.85
C VAL A 43 -10.29 -4.40 -2.82
N MET A 44 -10.47 -3.76 -1.66
CA MET A 44 -9.50 -3.83 -0.58
C MET A 44 -9.33 -5.26 -0.03
N PHE A 45 -10.43 -6.00 0.13
CA PHE A 45 -10.38 -7.40 0.55
C PHE A 45 -9.70 -8.29 -0.49
N LYS A 46 -10.06 -8.16 -1.77
CA LYS A 46 -9.44 -8.96 -2.84
C LYS A 46 -7.93 -8.76 -2.93
N ARG A 47 -7.46 -7.51 -2.89
CA ARG A 47 -6.01 -7.24 -2.91
C ARG A 47 -5.31 -7.76 -1.65
N PHE A 48 -5.99 -7.67 -0.49
CA PHE A 48 -5.49 -8.18 0.78
C PHE A 48 -5.33 -9.71 0.73
N GLU A 49 -6.39 -10.44 0.35
CA GLU A 49 -6.37 -11.89 0.19
C GLU A 49 -5.30 -12.33 -0.83
N GLU A 50 -5.20 -11.63 -1.96
CA GLU A 50 -4.24 -11.96 -3.01
C GLU A 50 -2.79 -11.75 -2.51
N THR A 51 -2.52 -10.66 -1.79
CA THR A 51 -1.20 -10.43 -1.20
C THR A 51 -0.84 -11.54 -0.21
N LEU A 52 -1.75 -11.85 0.72
CA LEU A 52 -1.51 -12.87 1.75
C LEU A 52 -1.31 -14.27 1.16
N LYS A 53 -2.04 -14.59 0.09
CA LYS A 53 -1.87 -15.86 -0.63
C LYS A 53 -0.45 -15.99 -1.22
N HIS A 54 0.09 -14.92 -1.78
CA HIS A 54 1.42 -14.93 -2.37
C HIS A 54 2.52 -14.91 -1.30
N THR A 55 2.36 -14.14 -0.24
CA THR A 55 3.35 -14.09 0.86
C THR A 55 3.34 -15.34 1.73
N ASN A 56 2.24 -16.10 1.78
CA ASN A 56 2.18 -17.40 2.47
C ASN A 56 2.88 -18.50 1.65
N ASN A 57 4.14 -18.25 1.36
CA ASN A 57 5.04 -19.08 0.58
C ASN A 57 6.33 -19.26 1.37
N SER A 58 6.86 -20.48 1.42
CA SER A 58 8.10 -20.81 2.14
C SER A 58 9.35 -20.13 1.57
N GLN A 59 9.28 -19.64 0.34
CA GLN A 59 10.38 -18.88 -0.27
C GLN A 59 10.43 -17.42 0.18
N ILE A 60 9.33 -16.87 0.74
CA ILE A 60 9.26 -15.51 1.26
C ILE A 60 9.42 -15.58 2.78
N ASN A 61 10.55 -15.11 3.30
CA ASN A 61 10.85 -15.08 4.73
C ASN A 61 10.86 -13.67 5.29
N SER A 62 11.19 -12.66 4.45
CA SER A 62 11.22 -11.26 4.85
C SER A 62 10.36 -10.40 3.93
N VAL A 63 9.61 -9.45 4.53
CA VAL A 63 8.67 -8.57 3.81
C VAL A 63 8.86 -7.13 4.25
N LEU A 64 9.05 -6.23 3.29
CA LEU A 64 9.01 -4.80 3.47
C LEU A 64 7.60 -4.28 3.13
N ASP A 65 6.91 -3.65 4.09
CA ASP A 65 5.62 -2.98 3.84
C ASP A 65 5.84 -1.47 3.73
N VAL A 66 5.80 -0.95 2.50
CA VAL A 66 6.03 0.46 2.18
C VAL A 66 4.73 1.24 2.20
N GLY A 67 4.64 2.25 3.07
CA GLY A 67 3.40 2.93 3.40
C GLY A 67 2.49 2.02 4.21
N CYS A 68 3.03 1.40 5.26
CA CYS A 68 2.35 0.37 6.05
C CYS A 68 1.11 0.88 6.81
N GLY A 69 0.96 2.20 6.94
CA GLY A 69 -0.15 2.83 7.65
C GLY A 69 -0.30 2.27 9.07
N SER A 70 -1.52 1.90 9.44
CA SER A 70 -1.83 1.32 10.76
C SER A 70 -1.36 -0.14 10.95
N GLY A 71 -0.65 -0.73 9.98
CA GLY A 71 -0.03 -2.05 10.14
C GLY A 71 -0.93 -3.24 9.83
N ARG A 72 -2.00 -3.07 9.06
CA ARG A 72 -2.94 -4.14 8.74
C ARG A 72 -2.29 -5.34 8.05
N TYR A 73 -1.38 -5.11 7.10
CA TYR A 73 -0.64 -6.18 6.43
C TYR A 73 0.44 -6.76 7.34
N LEU A 74 1.10 -5.91 8.15
CA LEU A 74 2.12 -6.32 9.11
C LEU A 74 1.61 -7.42 10.05
N VAL A 75 0.38 -7.24 10.58
CA VAL A 75 -0.28 -8.24 11.46
C VAL A 75 -0.33 -9.62 10.79
N GLU A 76 -0.74 -9.68 9.55
CA GLU A 76 -0.90 -10.96 8.86
C GLU A 76 0.45 -11.57 8.43
N PHE A 77 1.42 -10.73 8.03
CA PHE A 77 2.78 -11.21 7.75
C PHE A 77 3.44 -11.80 9.00
N LEU A 78 3.24 -11.18 10.16
CA LEU A 78 3.70 -11.71 11.46
C LEU A 78 3.06 -13.04 11.79
N LYS A 79 1.75 -13.22 11.56
CA LYS A 79 1.07 -14.51 11.74
C LYS A 79 1.59 -15.58 10.78
N GLN A 80 2.09 -15.20 9.61
CA GLN A 80 2.78 -16.08 8.67
C GLN A 80 4.25 -16.36 9.08
N SER A 81 4.67 -15.94 10.28
CA SER A 81 6.03 -16.12 10.83
C SER A 81 7.12 -15.45 9.97
N LYS A 82 6.82 -14.30 9.33
CA LYS A 82 7.78 -13.55 8.51
C LYS A 82 8.59 -12.57 9.38
N ALA A 83 9.80 -12.24 8.91
CA ALA A 83 10.51 -11.04 9.34
C ALA A 83 9.93 -9.85 8.57
N VAL A 84 9.43 -8.85 9.28
CA VAL A 84 8.66 -7.75 8.66
C VAL A 84 9.28 -6.42 9.01
N THR A 85 9.40 -5.54 8.02
CA THR A 85 9.75 -4.14 8.25
C THR A 85 8.60 -3.26 7.73
N GLY A 86 8.01 -2.47 8.61
CA GLY A 86 6.99 -1.47 8.26
C GLY A 86 7.61 -0.09 8.13
N LEU A 87 7.44 0.55 6.98
CA LEU A 87 7.87 1.92 6.76
C LEU A 87 6.67 2.80 6.41
N ASP A 88 6.55 3.93 7.11
CA ASP A 88 5.57 4.97 6.79
C ASP A 88 6.16 6.37 7.05
N MET A 89 5.71 7.36 6.29
CA MET A 89 6.16 8.74 6.48
C MET A 89 5.47 9.46 7.64
N ALA A 90 4.33 8.95 8.11
CA ALA A 90 3.53 9.51 9.20
C ALA A 90 3.88 8.81 10.53
N PRO A 91 4.55 9.48 11.49
CA PRO A 91 4.90 8.88 12.78
C PRO A 91 3.68 8.34 13.54
N GLY A 92 2.55 9.05 13.48
CA GLY A 92 1.30 8.61 14.12
C GLY A 92 0.77 7.29 13.58
N MET A 93 0.98 6.98 12.29
CA MET A 93 0.64 5.68 11.72
C MET A 93 1.54 4.57 12.26
N ILE A 94 2.83 4.83 12.39
CA ILE A 94 3.79 3.89 12.99
C ILE A 94 3.45 3.60 14.46
N ASP A 95 3.03 4.61 15.22
CA ASP A 95 2.63 4.41 16.63
C ASP A 95 1.37 3.53 16.73
N ILE A 96 0.39 3.72 15.85
CA ILE A 96 -0.79 2.84 15.75
C ILE A 96 -0.36 1.41 15.37
N ALA A 97 0.50 1.26 14.36
CA ALA A 97 0.98 -0.04 13.90
C ALA A 97 1.72 -0.79 15.00
N LYS A 98 2.59 -0.13 15.77
CA LYS A 98 3.27 -0.68 16.95
C LYS A 98 2.27 -1.17 18.01
N ASN A 99 1.28 -0.33 18.32
CA ASN A 99 0.26 -0.69 19.33
C ASN A 99 -0.60 -1.89 18.88
N ILE A 100 -0.92 -2.01 17.59
CA ILE A 100 -1.71 -3.13 17.07
C ILE A 100 -0.87 -4.41 17.06
N THR A 101 0.34 -4.35 16.54
CA THR A 101 1.20 -5.53 16.41
C THR A 101 1.70 -6.07 17.76
N SER A 102 1.85 -5.22 18.78
CA SER A 102 2.23 -5.66 20.13
C SER A 102 1.14 -6.44 20.88
N LYS A 103 -0.10 -6.43 20.39
CA LYS A 103 -1.26 -7.11 21.03
C LYS A 103 -1.58 -8.45 20.42
N ILE A 104 -0.87 -8.87 19.40
CA ILE A 104 -1.11 -10.16 18.74
C ILE A 104 -0.01 -11.15 19.07
N GLU A 105 -0.39 -12.44 19.18
CA GLU A 105 0.56 -13.52 19.25
C GLU A 105 1.10 -13.84 17.86
N HIS A 106 2.42 -13.92 17.71
CA HIS A 106 3.08 -14.24 16.45
C HIS A 106 4.48 -14.82 16.68
N ASN A 107 5.01 -15.54 15.68
CA ASN A 107 6.37 -16.08 15.67
C ASN A 107 7.32 -15.28 14.76
N GLY A 108 6.81 -14.26 14.05
CA GLY A 108 7.61 -13.38 13.19
C GLY A 108 8.38 -12.33 14.00
N THR A 109 9.24 -11.60 13.33
CA THR A 109 9.94 -10.44 13.87
C THR A 109 9.47 -9.17 13.18
N ILE A 110 9.51 -8.02 13.86
CA ILE A 110 9.06 -6.75 13.29
C ILE A 110 10.02 -5.61 13.62
N GLU A 111 10.29 -4.80 12.59
CA GLU A 111 10.99 -3.53 12.69
C GLU A 111 10.12 -2.42 12.10
N PHE A 112 10.32 -1.19 12.59
CA PHE A 112 9.60 -0.02 12.10
C PHE A 112 10.57 1.10 11.73
N ALA A 113 10.29 1.75 10.61
CA ALA A 113 10.99 2.94 10.17
C ALA A 113 9.99 4.07 9.88
N VAL A 114 10.36 5.31 10.24
CA VAL A 114 9.62 6.52 9.88
C VAL A 114 10.40 7.27 8.82
N GLY A 115 9.80 7.51 7.66
CA GLY A 115 10.46 8.27 6.60
C GLY A 115 9.86 8.09 5.21
N ASP A 116 10.41 8.86 4.28
CA ASP A 116 10.12 8.74 2.85
C ASP A 116 10.89 7.54 2.29
N TYR A 117 10.19 6.62 1.63
CA TYR A 117 10.77 5.42 1.05
C TYR A 117 11.93 5.71 0.10
N LEU A 118 11.81 6.71 -0.75
CA LEU A 118 12.84 7.07 -1.72
C LEU A 118 14.13 7.61 -1.07
N GLN A 119 14.03 8.12 0.17
CA GLN A 119 15.16 8.64 0.93
C GLN A 119 15.72 7.63 1.96
N HIS A 120 14.94 6.59 2.27
CA HIS A 120 15.34 5.60 3.27
C HIS A 120 16.33 4.58 2.68
N GLN A 121 17.39 4.25 3.44
CA GLN A 121 18.36 3.25 3.07
C GLN A 121 18.21 2.03 3.98
N PHE A 122 18.06 0.86 3.37
CA PHE A 122 18.04 -0.41 4.10
C PHE A 122 19.43 -1.04 4.08
N THR A 123 19.79 -1.74 5.14
CA THR A 123 21.10 -2.44 5.26
C THR A 123 21.07 -3.85 4.69
N GLN A 124 19.88 -4.36 4.35
CA GLN A 124 19.66 -5.69 3.80
C GLN A 124 18.54 -5.66 2.75
N GLN A 125 18.55 -6.65 1.87
CA GLN A 125 17.44 -6.87 0.95
C GLN A 125 16.33 -7.69 1.63
N PHE A 126 15.09 -7.46 1.16
CA PHE A 126 13.92 -8.23 1.54
C PHE A 126 13.58 -9.26 0.46
N ASP A 127 12.97 -10.38 0.85
CA ASP A 127 12.45 -11.34 -0.13
C ASP A 127 11.30 -10.74 -0.94
N ALA A 128 10.44 -9.96 -0.27
CA ALA A 128 9.32 -9.30 -0.94
C ALA A 128 9.05 -7.89 -0.41
N ALA A 129 8.39 -7.06 -1.25
CA ALA A 129 7.81 -5.80 -0.82
C ALA A 129 6.31 -5.74 -1.10
N CYS A 130 5.58 -5.08 -0.19
CA CYS A 130 4.15 -4.80 -0.28
C CYS A 130 3.93 -3.27 -0.33
N LEU A 131 3.20 -2.77 -1.35
CA LEU A 131 2.92 -1.35 -1.57
C LEU A 131 1.41 -1.16 -1.81
N MET A 132 0.59 -1.33 -0.76
CA MET A 132 -0.86 -1.33 -0.90
C MET A 132 -1.48 0.03 -0.58
N GLY A 133 -1.99 0.70 -1.63
CA GLY A 133 -2.52 2.07 -1.54
C GLY A 133 -1.43 3.13 -1.53
N PHE A 134 -0.20 2.76 -1.82
CA PHE A 134 0.96 3.64 -1.86
C PHE A 134 1.00 4.48 -3.15
N PHE A 135 0.77 3.86 -4.32
CA PHE A 135 0.82 4.53 -5.62
C PHE A 135 -0.33 5.51 -5.87
N ASP A 136 -1.31 5.59 -4.99
CA ASP A 136 -2.34 6.62 -4.98
C ASP A 136 -1.74 8.04 -4.90
N TYR A 137 -0.55 8.17 -4.28
CA TYR A 137 0.08 9.43 -3.90
C TYR A 137 1.45 9.66 -4.55
N ILE A 138 1.89 8.76 -5.41
CA ILE A 138 3.22 8.80 -6.04
C ILE A 138 3.12 9.34 -7.46
N GLU A 139 3.87 10.42 -7.72
CA GLU A 139 3.92 11.07 -9.04
C GLU A 139 4.81 10.31 -10.03
N GLN A 140 5.91 9.75 -9.54
CA GLN A 140 6.92 9.07 -10.36
C GLN A 140 7.12 7.61 -9.92
N PRO A 141 6.21 6.70 -10.30
CA PRO A 141 6.29 5.29 -9.89
C PRO A 141 7.58 4.58 -10.34
N THR A 142 8.18 5.02 -11.44
CA THR A 142 9.43 4.43 -11.96
C THR A 142 10.61 4.57 -10.99
N GLU A 143 10.71 5.68 -10.25
CA GLU A 143 11.73 5.88 -9.23
C GLU A 143 11.57 4.85 -8.10
N VAL A 144 10.31 4.60 -7.70
CA VAL A 144 9.99 3.62 -6.66
C VAL A 144 10.39 2.21 -7.12
N PHE A 145 10.02 1.80 -8.35
CA PHE A 145 10.40 0.47 -8.85
C PHE A 145 11.89 0.30 -9.05
N ASN A 146 12.61 1.34 -9.48
CA ASN A 146 14.07 1.29 -9.60
C ASN A 146 14.75 1.11 -8.24
N LYS A 147 14.20 1.72 -7.17
CA LYS A 147 14.68 1.48 -5.81
C LYS A 147 14.29 0.08 -5.30
N LEU A 148 13.05 -0.37 -5.58
CA LEU A 148 12.60 -1.71 -5.19
C LEU A 148 13.48 -2.83 -5.76
N LYS A 149 14.01 -2.68 -6.97
CA LYS A 149 14.98 -3.65 -7.54
C LYS A 149 16.29 -3.75 -6.74
N GLN A 150 16.60 -2.74 -5.94
CA GLN A 150 17.79 -2.76 -5.06
C GLN A 150 17.46 -3.33 -3.68
N ASP A 151 16.26 -3.04 -3.17
CA ASP A 151 15.83 -3.40 -1.81
C ASP A 151 15.18 -4.79 -1.72
N VAL A 152 14.74 -5.36 -2.86
CA VAL A 152 13.96 -6.61 -2.91
C VAL A 152 14.63 -7.61 -3.84
N SER A 153 14.64 -8.88 -3.46
CA SER A 153 15.34 -9.94 -4.20
C SER A 153 14.41 -10.89 -4.99
N LYS A 154 13.10 -10.95 -4.69
CA LYS A 154 12.21 -11.97 -5.30
C LYS A 154 10.90 -11.40 -5.83
N GLU A 155 10.05 -10.82 -4.99
CA GLU A 155 8.69 -10.47 -5.41
C GLU A 155 8.26 -9.07 -4.92
N ILE A 156 7.51 -8.36 -5.77
CA ILE A 156 6.90 -7.07 -5.43
C ILE A 156 5.39 -7.18 -5.61
N TYR A 157 4.63 -6.76 -4.61
CA TYR A 157 3.18 -6.68 -4.64
C TYR A 157 2.74 -5.22 -4.51
N ALA A 158 2.02 -4.72 -5.49
CA ALA A 158 1.60 -3.34 -5.51
C ALA A 158 0.13 -3.19 -5.91
N SER A 159 -0.52 -2.12 -5.46
CA SER A 159 -1.84 -1.75 -5.92
C SER A 159 -1.84 -0.36 -6.53
N PHE A 160 -2.56 -0.23 -7.65
CA PHE A 160 -2.77 1.04 -8.34
C PHE A 160 -4.26 1.39 -8.36
N PRO A 161 -4.64 2.63 -8.04
CA PRO A 161 -6.02 3.08 -8.20
C PRO A 161 -6.33 3.20 -9.69
N LYS A 162 -7.39 2.50 -10.13
CA LYS A 162 -7.75 2.46 -11.54
C LYS A 162 -8.35 3.77 -12.01
N SER A 163 -7.90 4.26 -13.17
CA SER A 163 -8.48 5.38 -13.89
C SER A 163 -9.79 5.00 -14.59
N GLY A 164 -10.64 6.00 -14.87
CA GLY A 164 -11.88 5.87 -15.64
C GLY A 164 -13.15 5.71 -14.80
N GLY A 165 -14.26 6.14 -15.40
CA GLY A 165 -15.58 6.11 -14.77
C GLY A 165 -15.88 7.26 -13.81
N LEU A 166 -17.19 7.48 -13.54
CA LEU A 166 -17.69 8.57 -12.71
C LEU A 166 -17.13 8.57 -11.29
N LEU A 167 -16.90 7.38 -10.74
CA LEU A 167 -16.38 7.23 -9.37
C LEU A 167 -14.90 7.61 -9.23
N ALA A 168 -14.10 7.41 -10.27
CA ALA A 168 -12.72 7.87 -10.32
C ALA A 168 -12.66 9.40 -10.35
N TRP A 169 -13.52 10.03 -11.14
CA TRP A 169 -13.67 11.48 -11.18
C TRP A 169 -14.11 12.06 -9.83
N GLN A 170 -15.14 11.50 -9.19
CA GLN A 170 -15.56 11.91 -7.83
C GLN A 170 -14.43 11.79 -6.81
N ARG A 171 -13.61 10.73 -6.92
CA ARG A 171 -12.47 10.52 -6.03
C ARG A 171 -11.43 11.63 -6.24
N GLN A 172 -11.09 11.97 -7.49
CA GLN A 172 -10.16 13.05 -7.80
C GLN A 172 -10.63 14.39 -7.25
N VAL A 173 -11.90 14.76 -7.45
CA VAL A 173 -12.47 16.02 -6.93
C VAL A 173 -12.37 16.06 -5.39
N ARG A 174 -12.74 14.99 -4.71
CA ARG A 174 -12.69 14.91 -3.25
C ARG A 174 -11.28 15.06 -2.68
N TYR A 175 -10.27 14.45 -3.34
CA TYR A 175 -8.88 14.54 -2.89
C TYR A 175 -8.29 15.91 -3.21
N LYS A 176 -8.65 16.51 -4.35
CA LYS A 176 -8.27 17.89 -4.69
C LYS A 176 -8.78 18.89 -3.65
N LEU A 177 -10.02 18.74 -3.18
CA LEU A 177 -10.58 19.59 -2.12
C LEU A 177 -9.87 19.44 -0.75
N ARG A 178 -9.12 18.37 -0.56
CA ARG A 178 -8.33 18.10 0.66
C ARG A 178 -6.84 18.40 0.48
N ASN A 179 -6.45 19.07 -0.60
CA ASN A 179 -5.05 19.34 -0.96
C ASN A 179 -4.15 18.10 -0.96
N CYS A 180 -4.73 16.91 -1.19
CA CYS A 180 -3.99 15.66 -1.27
C CYS A 180 -3.92 15.22 -2.74
N PRO A 181 -2.73 14.97 -3.30
CA PRO A 181 -2.60 14.47 -4.66
C PRO A 181 -3.23 13.07 -4.77
N LEU A 182 -3.84 12.78 -5.92
CA LEU A 182 -4.33 11.46 -6.26
C LEU A 182 -4.00 11.16 -7.72
N TYR A 183 -3.18 10.15 -7.94
CA TYR A 183 -2.80 9.66 -9.25
C TYR A 183 -3.63 8.42 -9.58
N LEU A 184 -4.17 8.35 -10.80
CA LEU A 184 -4.99 7.23 -11.28
C LEU A 184 -4.31 6.62 -12.50
N TYR A 185 -4.38 5.28 -12.61
CA TYR A 185 -3.65 4.52 -13.61
C TYR A 185 -4.59 3.63 -14.43
N SER A 186 -4.38 3.61 -15.74
CA SER A 186 -4.91 2.55 -16.60
C SER A 186 -3.98 1.32 -16.54
N LYS A 187 -4.46 0.17 -17.03
CA LYS A 187 -3.60 -1.01 -17.18
C LYS A 187 -2.39 -0.71 -18.07
N LYS A 188 -2.58 0.06 -19.14
CA LYS A 188 -1.50 0.47 -20.06
C LYS A 188 -0.44 1.33 -19.38
N ASP A 189 -0.85 2.21 -18.43
CA ASP A 189 0.11 3.02 -17.68
C ASP A 189 1.01 2.14 -16.81
N VAL A 190 0.42 1.13 -16.14
CA VAL A 190 1.18 0.18 -15.32
C VAL A 190 2.11 -0.67 -16.19
N GLU A 191 1.64 -1.15 -17.35
CA GLU A 191 2.48 -1.88 -18.32
C GLU A 191 3.65 -1.03 -18.82
N SER A 192 3.41 0.27 -19.10
CA SER A 192 4.44 1.23 -19.49
C SER A 192 5.47 1.45 -18.39
N ILE A 193 5.05 1.54 -17.12
CA ILE A 193 5.95 1.64 -15.96
C ILE A 193 6.84 0.39 -15.88
N MET A 194 6.27 -0.80 -16.03
CA MET A 194 7.04 -2.05 -16.02
C MET A 194 8.09 -2.07 -17.13
N GLN A 195 7.71 -1.66 -18.34
CA GLN A 195 8.64 -1.57 -19.47
C GLN A 195 9.77 -0.56 -19.22
N GLN A 196 9.46 0.63 -18.68
CA GLN A 196 10.47 1.65 -18.36
C GLN A 196 11.46 1.19 -17.28
N CYS A 197 11.02 0.31 -16.37
CA CYS A 197 11.85 -0.27 -15.32
C CYS A 197 12.55 -1.58 -15.73
N ASP A 198 12.39 -2.03 -16.98
CA ASP A 198 12.88 -3.35 -17.48
C ASP A 198 12.41 -4.54 -16.62
N LEU A 199 11.17 -4.47 -16.13
CA LEU A 199 10.52 -5.54 -15.38
C LEU A 199 9.64 -6.36 -16.33
N LYS A 200 10.01 -7.61 -16.60
CA LYS A 200 9.39 -8.46 -17.63
C LYS A 200 8.45 -9.51 -17.05
N ASN A 201 8.77 -10.03 -15.87
CA ASN A 201 7.98 -11.07 -15.22
C ASN A 201 6.97 -10.44 -14.26
N TYR A 202 5.78 -10.13 -14.76
CA TYR A 202 4.73 -9.56 -13.94
C TYR A 202 3.33 -10.02 -14.36
N SER A 203 2.39 -9.87 -13.44
CA SER A 203 0.97 -10.06 -13.70
C SER A 203 0.15 -8.91 -13.15
N ILE A 204 -0.91 -8.51 -13.86
CA ILE A 204 -1.82 -7.46 -13.45
C ILE A 204 -3.23 -8.04 -13.37
N LYS A 205 -3.81 -8.03 -12.16
CA LYS A 205 -5.21 -8.40 -11.91
C LYS A 205 -6.06 -7.15 -11.76
N ASP A 206 -7.16 -7.08 -12.50
CA ASP A 206 -8.13 -5.98 -12.45
C ASP A 206 -9.26 -6.33 -11.47
N PHE A 207 -9.37 -5.59 -10.38
CA PHE A 207 -10.44 -5.72 -9.38
C PHE A 207 -11.56 -4.68 -9.56
N GLY A 208 -11.67 -4.09 -10.76
CA GLY A 208 -12.68 -3.11 -11.13
C GLY A 208 -12.31 -1.66 -10.80
N ARG A 209 -11.97 -1.35 -9.55
CA ARG A 209 -11.58 -0.01 -9.10
C ARG A 209 -10.10 0.14 -8.78
N GLY A 210 -9.37 -0.93 -8.82
CA GLY A 210 -7.94 -0.99 -8.57
C GLY A 210 -7.30 -2.13 -9.35
N LEU A 211 -6.05 -1.94 -9.68
CA LEU A 211 -5.19 -2.94 -10.28
C LEU A 211 -4.28 -3.51 -9.20
N PHE A 212 -4.11 -4.80 -9.19
CA PHE A 212 -3.12 -5.49 -8.36
C PHE A 212 -2.00 -5.96 -9.28
N LEU A 213 -0.79 -5.56 -8.97
CA LEU A 213 0.42 -5.92 -9.66
C LEU A 213 1.24 -6.90 -8.80
N LYS A 214 1.67 -8.02 -9.40
CA LYS A 214 2.73 -8.88 -8.88
C LYS A 214 3.89 -8.82 -9.85
N VAL A 215 5.11 -8.59 -9.36
CA VAL A 215 6.36 -8.67 -10.13
C VAL A 215 7.23 -9.76 -9.53
N GLU A 216 7.89 -10.54 -10.36
CA GLU A 216 8.96 -11.48 -10.01
C GLU A 216 10.29 -10.92 -10.53
N LEU A 217 11.27 -10.74 -9.63
CA LEU A 217 12.58 -10.15 -9.91
C LEU A 217 13.61 -11.19 -10.35
#